data_b3462e930b55d0047381c73271bdf25c
#
_entry.id   b3462e930b55d0047381c73271bdf25c
#
_cell.length_a   1.000
_cell.length_b   1.000
_cell.length_c   1.000
_cell.angle_alpha   90.00
_cell.angle_beta   90.00
_cell.angle_gamma   90.00
#
_symmetry.space_group_name_H-M   'P 1'
#
loop_
_entity.id
_entity.type
_entity.pdbx_description
1 polymer ?
#
loop_
_entity_poly.entity_id
_entity_poly.type
_entity_poly.pdbx_seq_one_letter_code
_entity_poly.pdbx_strand_id
1 'polypeptide(L)'
;GPPRSSLHNSLNSFAFYAVNLAGREQQALPQSPFQPYQVSFAAPTAKHVWIVMADSLRSDRLGVMGYQRDTTPFLSRLRDDGELLVRQGIAAGVSTAVSLPVFLNLIREPGQNHLLREQPHNLFRLGREQGFNTFWLSSQESKLLTFAGKRFIDVSITREDFPLLFSQRQDHALSDLLPRKQWGERNLVMINLRTAHSPYDHNYENHDEPIARWPTDGPLSRDVREGNAYDNAVRYFDDVVADIVAQFDQLEGERYLLITGDHGQLLGENEVWGHNRLLPPVVDVPVMVLARDAPQGALDDLAGQRWVSHYEAGLWLAQRLGARVVNPNADPAVHFVKGKLLLGDNSIMQVKESGEGLQFSEPMLLSKWLQGPAQRTLPAPDQPADPG
;
A
#
# COMPACT_ATOMS: atom_id res chain seq x y z
N GLY A 1 3.80 34.70 23.40
CA GLY A 1 3.60 35.21 22.04
C GLY A 1 2.33 34.65 21.45
N PRO A 2 1.68 35.30 20.45
CA PRO A 2 0.45 34.77 19.86
C PRO A 2 0.67 33.42 19.21
N PRO A 3 -0.33 32.53 19.20
CA PRO A 3 -0.22 31.23 18.54
C PRO A 3 0.04 31.43 17.05
N ARG A 4 1.08 30.77 16.54
CA ARG A 4 1.43 30.80 15.12
C ARG A 4 0.31 30.10 14.33
N SER A 5 -0.09 30.68 13.21
CA SER A 5 -1.15 30.12 12.36
C SER A 5 -0.76 28.72 11.83
N SER A 6 -1.75 27.88 11.58
CA SER A 6 -1.54 26.54 11.00
C SER A 6 -0.77 26.58 9.67
N LEU A 7 -0.95 27.66 8.90
CA LEU A 7 -0.22 27.92 7.65
C LEU A 7 1.29 28.10 7.89
N HIS A 8 1.65 28.79 8.98
CA HIS A 8 3.06 29.02 9.34
C HIS A 8 3.76 27.74 9.77
N ASN A 9 3.04 26.87 10.49
CA ASN A 9 3.55 25.56 10.89
C ASN A 9 3.70 24.62 9.69
N SER A 10 2.79 24.66 8.73
CA SER A 10 2.86 23.87 7.50
C SER A 10 4.00 24.33 6.59
N LEU A 11 4.21 25.65 6.44
CA LEU A 11 5.33 26.20 5.67
C LEU A 11 6.68 25.91 6.31
N ASN A 12 6.78 26.01 7.63
CA ASN A 12 8.02 25.67 8.35
C ASN A 12 8.32 24.17 8.29
N SER A 13 7.30 23.30 8.37
CA SER A 13 7.47 21.87 8.22
C SER A 13 7.89 21.51 6.80
N PHE A 14 7.34 22.16 5.80
CA PHE A 14 7.71 21.96 4.40
C PHE A 14 9.13 22.46 4.11
N ALA A 15 9.49 23.66 4.60
CA ALA A 15 10.84 24.22 4.46
C ALA A 15 11.87 23.35 5.19
N PHE A 16 11.56 22.87 6.40
CA PHE A 16 12.42 21.95 7.15
C PHE A 16 12.59 20.60 6.42
N TYR A 17 11.52 20.11 5.82
CA TYR A 17 11.53 18.88 5.03
C TYR A 17 12.35 19.06 3.74
N ALA A 18 12.17 20.17 3.03
CA ALA A 18 12.90 20.47 1.80
C ALA A 18 14.39 20.71 2.06
N VAL A 19 14.76 21.41 3.14
CA VAL A 19 16.16 21.65 3.53
C VAL A 19 16.83 20.34 4.00
N ASN A 20 16.10 19.48 4.73
CA ASN A 20 16.62 18.17 5.10
C ASN A 20 16.77 17.23 3.89
N LEU A 21 15.89 17.31 2.89
CA LEU A 21 16.04 16.61 1.63
C LEU A 21 17.29 17.09 0.88
N ALA A 22 17.46 18.38 0.70
CA ALA A 22 18.60 18.97 -0.02
C ALA A 22 19.94 18.74 0.71
N GLY A 23 19.94 18.82 2.04
CA GLY A 23 21.17 18.61 2.83
C GLY A 23 21.61 17.15 2.95
N ARG A 24 20.67 16.20 2.79
CA ARG A 24 20.98 14.76 2.85
C ARG A 24 21.32 14.13 1.51
N GLU A 25 20.93 14.75 0.40
CA GLU A 25 21.38 14.33 -0.94
C GLU A 25 22.89 14.47 -1.17
N GLN A 26 23.59 15.23 -0.32
CA GLN A 26 25.03 15.45 -0.45
C GLN A 26 25.90 14.33 0.14
N GLN A 27 25.35 13.41 0.93
CA GLN A 27 26.05 12.17 1.27
C GLN A 27 25.69 11.11 0.24
N ALA A 28 26.56 10.93 -0.75
CA ALA A 28 26.43 9.88 -1.74
C ALA A 28 26.37 8.52 -1.02
N LEU A 29 25.20 7.90 -1.03
CA LEU A 29 25.08 6.51 -0.60
C LEU A 29 25.91 5.62 -1.54
N PRO A 30 26.49 4.53 -1.03
CA PRO A 30 27.13 3.53 -1.88
C PRO A 30 26.18 3.14 -3.03
N GLN A 31 26.72 2.90 -4.21
CA GLN A 31 25.92 2.42 -5.33
C GLN A 31 25.25 1.10 -4.97
N SER A 32 23.98 0.95 -5.35
CA SER A 32 23.26 -0.30 -5.16
C SER A 32 23.97 -1.42 -5.94
N PRO A 33 24.27 -2.58 -5.27
CA PRO A 33 24.90 -3.71 -5.93
C PRO A 33 23.93 -4.52 -6.79
N PHE A 34 22.65 -4.13 -6.84
CA PHE A 34 21.59 -4.92 -7.46
C PHE A 34 21.49 -4.70 -8.97
N GLN A 35 21.17 -5.78 -9.67
CA GLN A 35 20.94 -5.78 -11.12
C GLN A 35 19.58 -5.16 -11.46
N PRO A 36 19.46 -4.50 -12.63
CA PRO A 36 18.17 -4.00 -13.12
C PRO A 36 17.15 -5.11 -13.31
N TYR A 37 15.87 -4.79 -13.08
CA TYR A 37 14.78 -5.70 -13.41
C TYR A 37 14.60 -5.82 -14.92
N GLN A 38 14.10 -6.96 -15.36
CA GLN A 38 13.74 -7.21 -16.74
C GLN A 38 12.22 -7.11 -16.88
N VAL A 39 11.76 -6.36 -17.89
CA VAL A 39 10.34 -6.18 -18.16
C VAL A 39 10.03 -6.65 -19.58
N SER A 40 9.04 -7.51 -19.71
CA SER A 40 8.49 -7.95 -20.99
C SER A 40 6.96 -7.78 -20.98
N PHE A 41 6.37 -7.66 -22.18
CA PHE A 41 4.96 -7.36 -22.34
C PHE A 41 4.26 -8.43 -23.17
N ALA A 42 3.00 -8.69 -22.80
CA ALA A 42 2.05 -9.45 -23.60
C ALA A 42 0.73 -8.66 -23.65
N ALA A 43 -0.11 -8.94 -24.65
CA ALA A 43 -1.41 -8.29 -24.74
C ALA A 43 -2.24 -8.58 -23.48
N PRO A 44 -2.73 -7.54 -22.77
CA PRO A 44 -3.53 -7.75 -21.56
C PRO A 44 -4.92 -8.28 -21.92
N THR A 45 -5.44 -9.18 -21.09
CA THR A 45 -6.82 -9.69 -21.18
C THR A 45 -7.76 -9.01 -20.19
N ALA A 46 -7.23 -8.52 -19.07
CA ALA A 46 -8.00 -7.81 -18.06
C ALA A 46 -8.56 -6.49 -18.60
N LYS A 47 -9.82 -6.20 -18.28
CA LYS A 47 -10.50 -4.93 -18.59
C LYS A 47 -10.36 -3.92 -17.44
N HIS A 48 -10.43 -4.37 -16.21
CA HIS A 48 -10.34 -3.50 -15.04
C HIS A 48 -9.41 -4.09 -13.99
N VAL A 49 -8.49 -3.28 -13.52
CA VAL A 49 -7.62 -3.58 -12.39
C VAL A 49 -7.78 -2.46 -11.37
N TRP A 50 -8.42 -2.76 -10.25
CA TRP A 50 -8.67 -1.82 -9.19
C TRP A 50 -7.83 -2.15 -7.97
N ILE A 51 -7.30 -1.13 -7.32
CA ILE A 51 -6.51 -1.25 -6.09
C ILE A 51 -7.17 -0.38 -5.02
N VAL A 52 -7.63 -1.00 -3.94
CA VAL A 52 -8.08 -0.29 -2.74
C VAL A 52 -6.93 -0.30 -1.75
N MET A 53 -6.40 0.89 -1.48
CA MET A 53 -5.32 1.11 -0.51
C MET A 53 -5.88 1.86 0.69
N ALA A 54 -5.99 1.19 1.84
CA ALA A 54 -6.45 1.80 3.07
C ALA A 54 -5.26 2.27 3.92
N ASP A 55 -5.40 3.42 4.56
CA ASP A 55 -4.39 3.95 5.47
C ASP A 55 -4.44 3.21 6.81
N SER A 56 -3.28 2.85 7.34
CA SER A 56 -3.12 2.27 8.68
C SER A 56 -3.94 0.99 8.94
N LEU A 57 -4.20 0.19 7.90
CA LEU A 57 -5.05 -1.00 8.01
C LEU A 57 -4.22 -2.22 8.42
N ARG A 58 -4.36 -2.63 9.65
CA ARG A 58 -3.65 -3.71 10.30
C ARG A 58 -4.46 -5.01 10.22
N SER A 59 -3.86 -6.10 9.73
CA SER A 59 -4.58 -7.32 9.39
C SER A 59 -5.19 -8.05 10.59
N ASP A 60 -4.52 -8.04 11.75
CA ASP A 60 -4.97 -8.75 12.94
C ASP A 60 -6.17 -8.10 13.66
N ARG A 61 -6.64 -6.94 13.16
CA ARG A 61 -7.86 -6.27 13.62
C ARG A 61 -9.05 -6.44 12.66
N LEU A 62 -8.92 -7.31 11.67
CA LEU A 62 -9.95 -7.61 10.68
C LEU A 62 -10.62 -8.95 10.97
N GLY A 63 -11.94 -8.94 11.14
CA GLY A 63 -12.72 -10.18 11.34
C GLY A 63 -12.52 -11.19 10.22
N VAL A 64 -12.41 -10.74 8.97
CA VAL A 64 -12.12 -11.59 7.80
C VAL A 64 -10.78 -12.35 7.92
N MET A 65 -9.87 -11.88 8.74
CA MET A 65 -8.58 -12.49 9.00
C MET A 65 -8.49 -13.19 10.37
N GLY A 66 -9.62 -13.42 11.01
CA GLY A 66 -9.71 -14.17 12.26
C GLY A 66 -9.74 -13.34 13.53
N TYR A 67 -9.83 -12.01 13.45
CA TYR A 67 -10.06 -11.18 14.63
C TYR A 67 -11.40 -11.51 15.28
N GLN A 68 -11.42 -11.54 16.60
CA GLN A 68 -12.60 -11.97 17.37
C GLN A 68 -13.81 -11.03 17.27
N ARG A 69 -13.59 -9.74 16.98
CA ARG A 69 -14.66 -8.78 16.74
C ARG A 69 -15.09 -8.79 15.27
N ASP A 70 -16.38 -8.64 15.03
CA ASP A 70 -16.96 -8.54 13.70
C ASP A 70 -16.73 -7.14 13.10
N THR A 71 -15.48 -6.87 12.74
CA THR A 71 -15.04 -5.59 12.15
C THR A 71 -15.26 -5.53 10.65
N THR A 72 -15.33 -6.68 9.96
CA THR A 72 -15.47 -6.75 8.50
C THR A 72 -16.54 -7.73 8.06
N PRO A 73 -17.82 -7.50 8.40
CA PRO A 73 -18.90 -8.46 8.10
C PRO A 73 -19.08 -8.69 6.60
N PHE A 74 -18.93 -7.67 5.76
CA PHE A 74 -19.05 -7.80 4.32
C PHE A 74 -17.90 -8.65 3.72
N LEU A 75 -16.65 -8.32 4.03
CA LEU A 75 -15.48 -9.07 3.55
C LEU A 75 -15.47 -10.50 4.07
N SER A 76 -15.94 -10.72 5.31
CA SER A 76 -16.06 -12.07 5.87
C SER A 76 -17.05 -12.93 5.09
N ARG A 77 -18.19 -12.37 4.67
CA ARG A 77 -19.14 -13.09 3.80
C ARG A 77 -18.54 -13.46 2.46
N LEU A 78 -17.82 -12.52 1.80
CA LEU A 78 -17.16 -12.81 0.53
C LEU A 78 -16.12 -13.94 0.67
N ARG A 79 -15.38 -13.95 1.76
CA ARG A 79 -14.44 -15.04 2.06
C ARG A 79 -15.18 -16.37 2.24
N ASP A 80 -16.23 -16.40 3.03
CA ASP A 80 -16.99 -17.61 3.35
C ASP A 80 -17.69 -18.17 2.12
N ASP A 81 -18.11 -17.31 1.19
CA ASP A 81 -18.69 -17.67 -0.09
C ASP A 81 -17.65 -18.13 -1.13
N GLY A 82 -16.36 -18.11 -0.77
CA GLY A 82 -15.26 -18.51 -1.67
C GLY A 82 -14.92 -17.49 -2.76
N GLU A 83 -15.41 -16.27 -2.65
CA GLU A 83 -15.21 -15.23 -3.66
C GLU A 83 -13.98 -14.35 -3.41
N LEU A 84 -13.46 -14.34 -2.17
CA LEU A 84 -12.34 -13.50 -1.76
C LEU A 84 -11.13 -14.34 -1.37
N LEU A 85 -10.01 -14.14 -2.06
CA LEU A 85 -8.71 -14.63 -1.61
C LEU A 85 -8.20 -13.72 -0.49
N VAL A 86 -7.82 -14.32 0.65
CA VAL A 86 -7.33 -13.58 1.82
C VAL A 86 -5.95 -14.08 2.20
N ARG A 87 -4.97 -13.17 2.28
CA ARG A 87 -3.59 -13.46 2.71
C ARG A 87 -3.12 -12.41 3.70
N GLN A 88 -2.23 -12.81 4.58
CA GLN A 88 -1.47 -11.86 5.40
C GLN A 88 -0.40 -11.22 4.54
N GLY A 89 -0.32 -9.88 4.60
CA GLY A 89 0.63 -9.10 3.81
C GLY A 89 1.79 -8.58 4.64
N ILE A 90 2.80 -8.11 3.92
CA ILE A 90 3.98 -7.45 4.46
C ILE A 90 4.09 -6.09 3.79
N ALA A 91 3.92 -5.01 4.55
CA ALA A 91 3.96 -3.65 4.04
C ALA A 91 5.36 -3.27 3.54
N ALA A 92 5.41 -2.46 2.49
CA ALA A 92 6.65 -1.96 1.91
C ALA A 92 7.37 -0.93 2.79
N GLY A 93 6.62 -0.20 3.62
CA GLY A 93 7.14 0.85 4.49
C GLY A 93 6.22 1.13 5.68
N VAL A 94 6.64 2.04 6.53
CA VAL A 94 5.98 2.35 7.81
C VAL A 94 5.16 3.63 7.80
N SER A 95 4.99 4.24 6.65
CA SER A 95 4.15 5.42 6.44
C SER A 95 3.63 5.44 5.01
N THR A 96 2.53 6.16 4.79
CA THR A 96 1.91 6.31 3.46
C THR A 96 2.89 6.91 2.44
N ALA A 97 3.63 7.94 2.84
CA ALA A 97 4.60 8.63 1.97
C ALA A 97 5.78 7.74 1.54
N VAL A 98 6.05 6.67 2.25
CA VAL A 98 7.09 5.67 1.89
C VAL A 98 6.47 4.46 1.20
N SER A 99 5.40 3.91 1.78
CA SER A 99 4.83 2.65 1.32
C SER A 99 4.23 2.75 -0.08
N LEU A 100 3.48 3.81 -0.39
CA LEU A 100 2.86 3.99 -1.71
C LEU A 100 3.88 4.08 -2.85
N PRO A 101 4.91 4.95 -2.79
CA PRO A 101 5.91 5.00 -3.85
C PRO A 101 6.69 3.69 -4.02
N VAL A 102 7.03 3.04 -2.92
CA VAL A 102 7.77 1.76 -2.96
C VAL A 102 6.94 0.66 -3.59
N PHE A 103 5.68 0.54 -3.21
CA PHE A 103 4.73 -0.41 -3.78
C PHE A 103 4.49 -0.14 -5.27
N LEU A 104 4.14 1.10 -5.63
CA LEU A 104 3.78 1.45 -7.01
C LEU A 104 4.94 1.37 -7.99
N ASN A 105 6.18 1.53 -7.53
CA ASN A 105 7.37 1.41 -8.35
C ASN A 105 8.01 0.01 -8.31
N LEU A 106 7.37 -0.97 -7.67
CA LEU A 106 7.82 -2.36 -7.57
C LEU A 106 9.24 -2.48 -6.98
N ILE A 107 9.52 -1.70 -5.95
CA ILE A 107 10.84 -1.69 -5.31
C ILE A 107 10.88 -2.75 -4.20
N ARG A 108 11.82 -3.68 -4.30
CA ARG A 108 12.08 -4.67 -3.26
C ARG A 108 13.36 -4.35 -2.48
N GLU A 109 14.50 -4.28 -3.16
CA GLU A 109 15.78 -4.10 -2.52
C GLU A 109 15.95 -2.66 -2.04
N PRO A 110 16.55 -2.46 -0.85
CA PRO A 110 16.89 -1.12 -0.39
C PRO A 110 17.95 -0.44 -1.25
N GLY A 111 18.02 0.89 -1.19
CA GLY A 111 19.05 1.66 -1.86
C GLY A 111 18.82 1.92 -3.35
N GLN A 112 17.63 1.64 -3.85
CA GLN A 112 17.27 1.83 -5.26
C GLN A 112 16.54 3.14 -5.52
N ASN A 113 17.06 4.27 -5.05
CA ASN A 113 16.43 5.59 -5.20
C ASN A 113 16.22 6.00 -6.67
N HIS A 114 17.05 5.50 -7.59
CA HIS A 114 16.86 5.73 -9.02
C HIS A 114 15.51 5.20 -9.53
N LEU A 115 14.98 4.11 -8.95
CA LEU A 115 13.68 3.58 -9.31
C LEU A 115 12.54 4.52 -8.92
N LEU A 116 12.71 5.34 -7.88
CA LEU A 116 11.74 6.38 -7.49
C LEU A 116 11.78 7.57 -8.45
N ARG A 117 12.96 7.90 -8.98
CA ARG A 117 13.16 9.05 -9.87
C ARG A 117 12.78 8.72 -11.31
N GLU A 118 13.27 7.62 -11.84
CA GLU A 118 13.11 7.21 -13.23
C GLU A 118 11.79 6.46 -13.47
N GLN A 119 11.31 5.74 -12.45
CA GLN A 119 10.04 5.00 -12.45
C GLN A 119 9.87 4.05 -13.65
N PRO A 120 10.87 3.22 -13.96
CA PRO A 120 10.88 2.43 -15.20
C PRO A 120 9.79 1.35 -15.22
N HIS A 121 9.41 0.83 -14.06
CA HIS A 121 8.36 -0.18 -13.89
C HIS A 121 7.29 0.24 -12.87
N ASN A 122 6.97 1.54 -12.84
CA ASN A 122 5.81 2.05 -12.12
C ASN A 122 4.52 1.43 -12.66
N LEU A 123 3.61 0.99 -11.79
CA LEU A 123 2.38 0.32 -12.19
C LEU A 123 1.51 1.16 -13.15
N PHE A 124 1.40 2.48 -12.91
CA PHE A 124 0.66 3.36 -13.82
C PHE A 124 1.34 3.49 -15.18
N ARG A 125 2.68 3.57 -15.20
CA ARG A 125 3.44 3.56 -16.44
C ARG A 125 3.23 2.28 -17.23
N LEU A 126 3.34 1.12 -16.58
CA LEU A 126 3.11 -0.18 -17.22
C LEU A 126 1.69 -0.29 -17.75
N GLY A 127 0.70 0.14 -16.98
CA GLY A 127 -0.70 0.16 -17.41
C GLY A 127 -0.91 1.04 -18.65
N ARG A 128 -0.37 2.25 -18.65
CA ARG A 128 -0.46 3.17 -19.78
C ARG A 128 0.18 2.62 -21.05
N GLU A 129 1.35 2.03 -20.95
CA GLU A 129 2.05 1.39 -22.06
C GLU A 129 1.25 0.22 -22.65
N GLN A 130 0.36 -0.39 -21.86
CA GLN A 130 -0.51 -1.50 -22.25
C GLN A 130 -1.94 -1.07 -22.60
N GLY A 131 -2.19 0.23 -22.75
CA GLY A 131 -3.48 0.77 -23.19
C GLY A 131 -4.52 0.94 -22.10
N PHE A 132 -4.13 0.90 -20.82
CA PHE A 132 -5.01 1.22 -19.71
C PHE A 132 -5.13 2.73 -19.53
N ASN A 133 -6.35 3.21 -19.29
CA ASN A 133 -6.56 4.52 -18.71
C ASN A 133 -6.25 4.44 -17.21
N THR A 134 -5.59 5.44 -16.67
CA THR A 134 -5.07 5.42 -15.29
C THR A 134 -5.75 6.47 -14.43
N PHE A 135 -6.21 6.03 -13.26
CA PHE A 135 -6.99 6.85 -12.33
C PHE A 135 -6.40 6.79 -10.93
N TRP A 136 -6.30 7.95 -10.31
CA TRP A 136 -5.99 8.10 -8.89
C TRP A 136 -7.16 8.79 -8.20
N LEU A 137 -7.91 8.04 -7.39
CA LEU A 137 -9.04 8.55 -6.63
C LEU A 137 -8.69 8.44 -5.14
N SER A 138 -8.58 9.58 -4.46
CA SER A 138 -8.07 9.62 -3.09
C SER A 138 -8.89 10.53 -2.19
N SER A 139 -9.23 10.05 -1.01
CA SER A 139 -9.73 10.87 0.09
C SER A 139 -8.61 11.54 0.92
N GLN A 140 -7.38 11.40 0.45
CA GLN A 140 -6.20 12.03 1.04
C GLN A 140 -5.65 13.16 0.16
N GLU A 141 -4.57 13.79 0.61
CA GLU A 141 -4.00 14.96 -0.03
C GLU A 141 -3.16 14.62 -1.27
N SER A 142 -3.11 15.55 -2.22
CA SER A 142 -2.37 15.41 -3.48
C SER A 142 -0.85 15.24 -3.32
N LYS A 143 -0.28 15.65 -2.17
CA LYS A 143 1.14 15.45 -1.87
C LYS A 143 1.57 13.98 -1.90
N LEU A 144 0.65 13.04 -1.68
CA LEU A 144 0.93 11.60 -1.75
C LEU A 144 1.22 11.10 -3.16
N LEU A 145 0.92 11.89 -4.19
CA LEU A 145 1.27 11.59 -5.59
C LEU A 145 2.77 11.74 -5.89
N THR A 146 3.53 12.38 -5.00
CA THR A 146 4.97 12.53 -5.16
C THR A 146 5.65 11.14 -5.20
N PHE A 147 6.41 10.88 -6.25
CA PHE A 147 7.03 9.58 -6.56
C PHE A 147 6.05 8.41 -6.79
N ALA A 148 4.74 8.65 -6.77
CA ALA A 148 3.72 7.61 -7.02
C ALA A 148 3.47 7.36 -8.52
N GLY A 149 4.07 8.13 -9.40
CA GLY A 149 3.87 8.03 -10.86
C GLY A 149 2.87 9.04 -11.41
N LYS A 150 2.78 10.22 -10.82
CA LYS A 150 1.83 11.29 -11.21
C LYS A 150 1.79 11.55 -12.73
N ARG A 151 2.95 11.54 -13.39
CA ARG A 151 3.08 11.77 -14.85
C ARG A 151 2.44 10.69 -15.70
N PHE A 152 2.11 9.53 -15.13
CA PHE A 152 1.48 8.39 -15.80
C PHE A 152 0.00 8.25 -15.43
N ILE A 153 -0.55 9.15 -14.64
CA ILE A 153 -1.94 9.14 -14.18
C ILE A 153 -2.74 10.10 -15.08
N ASP A 154 -3.76 9.56 -15.77
CA ASP A 154 -4.60 10.34 -16.68
C ASP A 154 -5.62 11.20 -15.92
N VAL A 155 -6.23 10.67 -14.88
CA VAL A 155 -7.22 11.35 -14.05
C VAL A 155 -6.85 11.22 -12.58
N SER A 156 -6.67 12.36 -11.91
CA SER A 156 -6.38 12.43 -10.49
C SER A 156 -7.45 13.24 -9.77
N ILE A 157 -8.08 12.63 -8.77
CA ILE A 157 -9.00 13.29 -7.84
C ILE A 157 -8.48 13.08 -6.44
N THR A 158 -8.31 14.18 -5.71
CA THR A 158 -7.93 14.19 -4.30
C THR A 158 -8.95 14.98 -3.49
N ARG A 159 -8.84 14.93 -2.17
CA ARG A 159 -9.80 15.62 -1.30
C ARG A 159 -9.83 17.13 -1.52
N GLU A 160 -8.75 17.73 -2.03
CA GLU A 160 -8.71 19.17 -2.34
C GLU A 160 -9.61 19.54 -3.52
N ASP A 161 -9.94 18.60 -4.40
CA ASP A 161 -10.80 18.85 -5.57
C ASP A 161 -12.27 18.97 -5.19
N PHE A 162 -12.70 18.27 -4.14
CA PHE A 162 -14.09 18.25 -3.65
C PHE A 162 -14.15 18.34 -2.12
N PRO A 163 -13.66 19.43 -1.52
CA PRO A 163 -13.47 19.50 -0.07
C PRO A 163 -14.77 19.34 0.74
N LEU A 164 -15.89 19.88 0.25
CA LEU A 164 -17.18 19.72 0.92
C LEU A 164 -17.71 18.28 0.86
N LEU A 165 -17.58 17.64 -0.28
CA LEU A 165 -18.00 16.24 -0.45
C LEU A 165 -17.21 15.33 0.50
N PHE A 166 -15.89 15.46 0.52
CA PHE A 166 -15.04 14.66 1.41
C PHE A 166 -15.23 14.99 2.87
N SER A 167 -15.52 16.24 3.22
CA SER A 167 -15.86 16.61 4.59
C SER A 167 -17.15 15.96 5.08
N GLN A 168 -18.17 15.85 4.22
CA GLN A 168 -19.48 15.28 4.57
C GLN A 168 -19.52 13.76 4.45
N ARG A 169 -18.87 13.21 3.44
CA ARG A 169 -18.99 11.78 3.08
C ARG A 169 -17.76 10.96 3.43
N GLN A 170 -16.66 11.58 3.83
CA GLN A 170 -15.41 10.89 4.14
C GLN A 170 -14.99 9.95 2.98
N ASP A 171 -14.61 8.71 3.26
CA ASP A 171 -14.22 7.74 2.23
C ASP A 171 -15.39 7.34 1.29
N HIS A 172 -16.63 7.44 1.72
CA HIS A 172 -17.81 7.24 0.85
C HIS A 172 -17.87 8.23 -0.31
N ALA A 173 -17.20 9.38 -0.22
CA ALA A 173 -17.08 10.30 -1.34
C ALA A 173 -16.49 9.60 -2.58
N LEU A 174 -15.57 8.65 -2.40
CA LEU A 174 -14.98 7.89 -3.49
C LEU A 174 -15.99 6.96 -4.17
N SER A 175 -16.82 6.26 -3.40
CA SER A 175 -17.90 5.46 -3.97
C SER A 175 -18.96 6.33 -4.68
N ASP A 176 -19.24 7.54 -4.19
CA ASP A 176 -20.12 8.51 -4.85
C ASP A 176 -19.54 9.02 -6.19
N LEU A 177 -18.22 9.10 -6.30
CA LEU A 177 -17.52 9.57 -7.50
C LEU A 177 -17.30 8.49 -8.56
N LEU A 178 -17.19 7.22 -8.17
CA LEU A 178 -16.97 6.09 -9.08
C LEU A 178 -18.01 6.00 -10.21
N PRO A 179 -19.33 6.09 -9.96
CA PRO A 179 -20.35 6.00 -11.00
C PRO A 179 -20.29 7.13 -12.02
N ARG A 180 -19.63 8.24 -11.70
CA ARG A 180 -19.49 9.42 -12.56
C ARG A 180 -18.31 9.31 -13.53
N LYS A 181 -17.51 8.24 -13.43
CA LYS A 181 -16.34 8.03 -14.29
C LYS A 181 -16.77 7.46 -15.63
N GLN A 182 -16.15 7.97 -16.67
CA GLN A 182 -16.24 7.38 -18.00
C GLN A 182 -15.09 6.38 -18.14
N TRP A 183 -15.44 5.10 -18.06
CA TRP A 183 -14.47 4.04 -18.23
C TRP A 183 -14.12 3.84 -19.70
N GLY A 184 -12.83 3.71 -19.99
CA GLY A 184 -12.36 3.26 -21.29
C GLY A 184 -12.45 1.75 -21.42
N GLU A 185 -11.84 1.21 -22.47
CA GLU A 185 -11.80 -0.23 -22.70
C GLU A 185 -11.05 -0.96 -21.60
N ARG A 186 -9.93 -0.39 -21.13
CA ARG A 186 -9.09 -0.90 -20.04
C ARG A 186 -8.82 0.19 -19.04
N ASN A 187 -8.96 -0.13 -17.75
CA ASN A 187 -8.82 0.85 -16.68
C ASN A 187 -8.01 0.31 -15.51
N LEU A 188 -7.02 1.08 -15.09
CA LEU A 188 -6.26 0.87 -13.85
C LEU A 188 -6.64 1.97 -12.87
N VAL A 189 -7.20 1.60 -11.74
CA VAL A 189 -7.77 2.54 -10.76
C VAL A 189 -7.17 2.31 -9.38
N MET A 190 -6.52 3.33 -8.84
CA MET A 190 -6.15 3.39 -7.42
C MET A 190 -7.25 4.13 -6.65
N ILE A 191 -7.79 3.48 -5.64
CA ILE A 191 -8.76 4.03 -4.69
C ILE A 191 -8.06 4.10 -3.34
N ASN A 192 -7.60 5.29 -2.97
CA ASN A 192 -6.80 5.51 -1.77
C ASN A 192 -7.68 6.09 -0.66
N LEU A 193 -7.99 5.25 0.33
CA LEU A 193 -8.84 5.57 1.46
C LEU A 193 -8.04 6.23 2.59
N ARG A 194 -8.70 7.12 3.33
CA ARG A 194 -8.14 7.66 4.56
C ARG A 194 -8.23 6.69 5.74
N THR A 195 -9.18 5.79 5.74
CA THR A 195 -9.43 4.86 6.83
C THR A 195 -8.35 3.76 6.89
N ALA A 196 -7.71 3.47 8.02
CA ALA A 196 -8.03 3.92 9.39
C ALA A 196 -6.97 4.90 9.94
N HIS A 197 -6.76 6.03 9.28
CA HIS A 197 -5.85 7.07 9.78
C HIS A 197 -6.37 7.68 11.09
N SER A 198 -5.46 7.95 12.02
CA SER A 198 -5.78 8.66 13.27
C SER A 198 -6.10 10.17 13.01
N PRO A 199 -7.01 10.82 13.75
CA PRO A 199 -7.92 10.25 14.75
C PRO A 199 -8.95 9.31 14.13
N TYR A 200 -9.16 8.16 14.74
CA TYR A 200 -9.93 7.08 14.11
C TYR A 200 -11.42 7.38 13.99
N ASP A 201 -11.99 8.07 14.98
CA ASP A 201 -13.39 8.50 15.00
C ASP A 201 -13.73 9.48 13.89
N HIS A 202 -12.78 10.32 13.45
CA HIS A 202 -12.99 11.24 12.33
C HIS A 202 -13.32 10.54 11.00
N ASN A 203 -12.99 9.25 10.87
CA ASN A 203 -13.29 8.49 9.66
C ASN A 203 -14.78 8.20 9.49
N TYR A 204 -15.54 8.10 10.60
CA TYR A 204 -16.95 7.69 10.61
C TYR A 204 -17.89 8.64 11.35
N GLU A 205 -17.41 9.78 11.83
CA GLU A 205 -18.22 10.73 12.64
C GLU A 205 -19.45 11.28 11.92
N ASN A 206 -19.41 11.38 10.61
CA ASN A 206 -20.49 11.90 9.75
C ASN A 206 -21.26 10.78 9.01
N HIS A 207 -21.10 9.53 9.41
CA HIS A 207 -21.80 8.43 8.79
C HIS A 207 -23.27 8.40 9.22
N ASP A 208 -24.20 8.31 8.27
CA ASP A 208 -25.65 8.36 8.52
C ASP A 208 -26.15 7.14 9.32
N GLU A 209 -25.54 5.96 9.09
CA GLU A 209 -25.86 4.74 9.81
C GLU A 209 -24.92 4.54 11.00
N PRO A 210 -25.39 4.03 12.14
CA PRO A 210 -24.54 3.81 13.29
C PRO A 210 -23.52 2.71 13.04
N ILE A 211 -22.32 3.12 12.65
CA ILE A 211 -21.21 2.19 12.41
C ILE A 211 -20.47 1.82 13.70
N ALA A 212 -20.42 2.74 14.67
CA ALA A 212 -19.74 2.56 15.94
C ALA A 212 -20.43 1.49 16.79
N ARG A 213 -19.70 0.44 17.14
CA ARG A 213 -20.17 -0.66 17.99
C ARG A 213 -19.49 -0.69 19.36
N TRP A 214 -18.26 -0.24 19.43
CA TRP A 214 -17.47 -0.32 20.63
C TRP A 214 -17.35 1.06 21.25
N PRO A 215 -17.65 1.20 22.55
CA PRO A 215 -17.67 2.50 23.22
C PRO A 215 -16.32 3.22 23.18
N THR A 216 -16.34 4.52 22.90
CA THR A 216 -15.16 5.40 22.94
C THR A 216 -15.26 6.46 24.03
N ASP A 217 -16.42 6.58 24.68
CA ASP A 217 -16.72 7.49 25.77
C ASP A 217 -16.65 6.81 27.14
N GLY A 218 -16.59 7.63 28.19
CA GLY A 218 -16.58 7.15 29.57
C GLY A 218 -15.17 6.89 30.14
N PRO A 219 -15.06 6.22 31.29
CA PRO A 219 -13.80 6.01 32.01
C PRO A 219 -13.00 4.84 31.44
N LEU A 220 -12.63 4.94 30.17
CA LEU A 220 -11.81 3.96 29.45
C LEU A 220 -10.33 4.33 29.51
N SER A 221 -9.45 3.33 29.59
CA SER A 221 -8.01 3.53 29.38
C SER A 221 -7.76 3.96 27.94
N ARG A 222 -6.61 4.56 27.66
CA ARG A 222 -6.25 5.04 26.32
C ARG A 222 -6.26 3.92 25.28
N ASP A 223 -5.63 2.80 25.62
CA ASP A 223 -5.54 1.63 24.74
C ASP A 223 -6.92 1.04 24.39
N VAL A 224 -7.83 0.96 25.36
CA VAL A 224 -9.21 0.50 25.11
C VAL A 224 -9.96 1.50 24.23
N ARG A 225 -9.88 2.79 24.54
CA ARG A 225 -10.56 3.84 23.75
C ARG A 225 -10.04 3.89 22.32
N GLU A 226 -8.74 3.96 22.14
CA GLU A 226 -8.10 3.98 20.81
C GLU A 226 -8.37 2.69 20.04
N GLY A 227 -8.29 1.53 20.70
CA GLY A 227 -8.60 0.24 20.09
C GLY A 227 -10.06 0.14 19.65
N ASN A 228 -11.00 0.63 20.45
CA ASN A 228 -12.44 0.66 20.11
C ASN A 228 -12.70 1.62 18.93
N ALA A 229 -12.11 2.81 18.95
CA ALA A 229 -12.24 3.76 17.85
C ALA A 229 -11.63 3.20 16.54
N TYR A 230 -10.50 2.52 16.64
CA TYR A 230 -9.88 1.83 15.50
C TYR A 230 -10.79 0.73 14.93
N ASP A 231 -11.34 -0.13 15.77
CA ASP A 231 -12.23 -1.20 15.33
C ASP A 231 -13.52 -0.66 14.70
N ASN A 232 -14.06 0.44 15.22
CA ASN A 232 -15.18 1.15 14.59
C ASN A 232 -14.79 1.71 13.21
N ALA A 233 -13.58 2.26 13.07
CA ALA A 233 -13.08 2.73 11.78
C ALA A 233 -12.91 1.57 10.78
N VAL A 234 -12.49 0.39 11.22
CA VAL A 234 -12.42 -0.80 10.36
C VAL A 234 -13.81 -1.23 9.91
N ARG A 235 -14.85 -1.15 10.76
CA ARG A 235 -16.22 -1.40 10.31
C ARG A 235 -16.67 -0.40 9.26
N TYR A 236 -16.33 0.85 9.41
CA TYR A 236 -16.60 1.87 8.40
C TYR A 236 -15.87 1.55 7.09
N PHE A 237 -14.60 1.15 7.15
CA PHE A 237 -13.87 0.66 5.99
C PHE A 237 -14.59 -0.48 5.25
N ASP A 238 -15.09 -1.47 5.98
CA ASP A 238 -15.83 -2.59 5.40
C ASP A 238 -17.10 -2.14 4.67
N ASP A 239 -17.81 -1.15 5.21
CA ASP A 239 -18.98 -0.55 4.60
C ASP A 239 -18.63 0.22 3.32
N VAL A 240 -17.55 0.99 3.33
CA VAL A 240 -17.03 1.67 2.13
C VAL A 240 -16.65 0.66 1.05
N VAL A 241 -15.95 -0.40 1.43
CA VAL A 241 -15.54 -1.46 0.49
C VAL A 241 -16.75 -2.16 -0.12
N ALA A 242 -17.83 -2.36 0.65
CA ALA A 242 -19.07 -2.93 0.12
C ALA A 242 -19.65 -2.08 -1.03
N ASP A 243 -19.64 -0.77 -0.90
CA ASP A 243 -20.08 0.14 -1.95
C ASP A 243 -19.14 0.13 -3.16
N ILE A 244 -17.83 0.06 -2.93
CA ILE A 244 -16.83 -0.03 -4.00
C ILE A 244 -17.02 -1.35 -4.77
N VAL A 245 -17.20 -2.46 -4.10
CA VAL A 245 -17.44 -3.77 -4.72
C VAL A 245 -18.74 -3.77 -5.52
N ALA A 246 -19.81 -3.12 -5.02
CA ALA A 246 -21.06 -2.99 -5.76
C ALA A 246 -20.86 -2.26 -7.10
N GLN A 247 -20.02 -1.22 -7.14
CA GLN A 247 -19.65 -0.54 -8.38
C GLN A 247 -18.76 -1.42 -9.29
N PHE A 248 -17.82 -2.12 -8.70
CA PHE A 248 -16.94 -3.06 -9.42
C PHE A 248 -17.74 -4.20 -10.08
N ASP A 249 -18.77 -4.72 -9.41
CA ASP A 249 -19.61 -5.80 -9.92
C ASP A 249 -20.53 -5.37 -11.07
N GLN A 250 -20.77 -4.07 -11.25
CA GLN A 250 -21.50 -3.54 -12.41
C GLN A 250 -20.67 -3.49 -13.69
N LEU A 251 -19.35 -3.64 -13.59
CA LEU A 251 -18.45 -3.68 -14.74
C LEU A 251 -18.53 -5.04 -15.44
N GLU A 252 -18.08 -5.08 -16.69
CA GLU A 252 -18.05 -6.30 -17.50
C GLU A 252 -16.62 -6.69 -17.86
N GLY A 253 -16.43 -7.97 -18.15
CA GLY A 253 -15.16 -8.54 -18.57
C GLY A 253 -14.25 -8.93 -17.41
N GLU A 254 -13.12 -9.50 -17.76
CA GLU A 254 -12.11 -9.95 -16.80
C GLU A 254 -11.62 -8.75 -15.96
N ARG A 255 -11.76 -8.86 -14.66
CA ARG A 255 -11.45 -7.77 -13.73
C ARG A 255 -11.02 -8.25 -12.36
N TYR A 256 -10.17 -7.44 -11.72
CA TYR A 256 -9.55 -7.73 -10.44
C TYR A 256 -9.63 -6.53 -9.52
N LEU A 257 -9.92 -6.79 -8.25
CA LEU A 257 -9.89 -5.81 -7.16
C LEU A 257 -8.94 -6.33 -6.07
N LEU A 258 -7.82 -5.65 -5.88
CA LEU A 258 -6.89 -5.94 -4.79
C LEU A 258 -7.10 -4.92 -3.67
N ILE A 259 -7.25 -5.42 -2.44
CA ILE A 259 -7.43 -4.63 -1.22
C ILE A 259 -6.24 -4.86 -0.31
N THR A 260 -5.60 -3.78 0.14
CA THR A 260 -4.51 -3.84 1.11
C THR A 260 -4.48 -2.59 1.99
N GLY A 261 -3.70 -2.62 3.08
CA GLY A 261 -3.31 -1.43 3.81
C GLY A 261 -1.95 -0.94 3.34
N ASP A 262 -1.67 0.36 3.44
CA ASP A 262 -0.35 0.91 3.13
C ASP A 262 0.68 0.56 4.21
N HIS A 263 0.28 0.52 5.46
CA HIS A 263 1.00 0.05 6.63
C HIS A 263 -0.01 -0.31 7.74
N GLY A 264 0.45 -0.98 8.79
CA GLY A 264 -0.34 -1.20 10.00
C GLY A 264 -0.26 -0.01 10.97
N GLN A 265 -0.56 -0.27 12.23
CA GLN A 265 -0.65 0.76 13.27
C GLN A 265 -0.37 0.16 14.64
N LEU A 266 0.34 0.90 15.49
CA LEU A 266 0.49 0.59 16.92
C LEU A 266 -0.72 1.13 17.68
N LEU A 267 -1.32 0.29 18.51
CA LEU A 267 -2.53 0.58 19.28
C LEU A 267 -2.31 0.41 20.79
N GLY A 268 -1.12 0.72 21.27
CA GLY A 268 -0.76 0.66 22.68
C GLY A 268 0.23 -0.46 23.04
N GLU A 269 0.73 -1.22 22.07
CA GLU A 269 1.79 -2.20 22.32
C GLU A 269 3.02 -1.52 22.92
N ASN A 270 3.45 -1.99 24.10
CA ASN A 270 4.52 -1.37 24.88
C ASN A 270 4.30 0.14 25.13
N GLU A 271 3.06 0.55 25.34
CA GLU A 271 2.67 1.95 25.54
C GLU A 271 3.03 2.87 24.36
N VAL A 272 3.04 2.32 23.13
CA VAL A 272 3.33 3.05 21.90
C VAL A 272 2.12 3.04 20.98
N TRP A 273 1.80 4.20 20.39
CA TRP A 273 0.72 4.40 19.41
C TRP A 273 1.26 5.02 18.15
N GLY A 274 0.57 4.76 17.03
CA GLY A 274 0.91 5.36 15.74
C GLY A 274 1.70 4.42 14.82
N HIS A 275 2.45 5.01 13.93
CA HIS A 275 3.27 4.33 12.92
C HIS A 275 4.63 5.03 12.80
N ASN A 276 5.32 4.97 11.66
CA ASN A 276 6.68 5.49 11.45
C ASN A 276 7.77 4.73 12.23
N ARG A 277 7.48 3.51 12.66
CA ARG A 277 8.41 2.65 13.39
C ARG A 277 8.49 1.28 12.71
N LEU A 278 9.69 0.75 12.62
CA LEU A 278 9.93 -0.62 12.11
C LEU A 278 9.63 -1.65 13.22
N LEU A 279 8.34 -1.90 13.40
CA LEU A 279 7.81 -2.85 14.38
C LEU A 279 6.74 -3.73 13.71
N PRO A 280 6.60 -5.00 14.14
CA PRO A 280 5.68 -5.95 13.50
C PRO A 280 4.26 -5.44 13.28
N PRO A 281 3.57 -4.77 14.24
CA PRO A 281 2.20 -4.29 14.01
C PRO A 281 2.07 -3.21 12.92
N VAL A 282 3.15 -2.52 12.58
CA VAL A 282 3.17 -1.49 11.51
C VAL A 282 3.38 -2.14 10.13
N VAL A 283 3.94 -3.33 10.10
CA VAL A 283 4.24 -4.10 8.88
C VAL A 283 3.07 -5.00 8.47
N ASP A 284 2.24 -5.38 9.42
CA ASP A 284 1.14 -6.32 9.27
C ASP A 284 -0.05 -5.68 8.54
N VAL A 285 -0.26 -6.05 7.29
CA VAL A 285 -1.36 -5.57 6.44
C VAL A 285 -2.08 -6.74 5.77
N PRO A 286 -3.37 -6.60 5.42
CA PRO A 286 -4.05 -7.59 4.61
C PRO A 286 -3.63 -7.49 3.14
N VAL A 287 -3.71 -8.60 2.42
CA VAL A 287 -3.76 -8.64 0.96
C VAL A 287 -4.96 -9.51 0.58
N MET A 288 -5.96 -8.90 -0.02
CA MET A 288 -7.20 -9.56 -0.41
C MET A 288 -7.48 -9.30 -1.87
N VAL A 289 -7.97 -10.32 -2.59
CA VAL A 289 -8.26 -10.18 -4.02
C VAL A 289 -9.63 -10.76 -4.34
N LEU A 290 -10.42 -9.95 -5.04
CA LEU A 290 -11.68 -10.31 -5.67
C LEU A 290 -11.45 -10.35 -7.19
N ALA A 291 -11.84 -11.44 -7.85
CA ALA A 291 -11.76 -11.58 -9.30
C ALA A 291 -13.15 -11.86 -9.87
N ARG A 292 -13.44 -11.29 -11.05
CA ARG A 292 -14.68 -11.52 -11.80
C ARG A 292 -14.34 -11.81 -13.26
N ASP A 293 -15.07 -12.74 -13.86
CA ASP A 293 -14.86 -13.16 -15.26
C ASP A 293 -13.39 -13.51 -15.58
N ALA A 294 -12.67 -14.00 -14.57
CA ALA A 294 -11.26 -14.31 -14.66
C ALA A 294 -11.03 -15.74 -15.17
N PRO A 295 -9.94 -15.98 -15.92
CA PRO A 295 -9.58 -17.34 -16.30
C PRO A 295 -9.23 -18.16 -15.05
N GLN A 296 -9.43 -19.46 -15.16
CA GLN A 296 -9.02 -20.41 -14.12
C GLN A 296 -7.51 -20.25 -13.86
N GLY A 297 -7.12 -20.24 -12.60
CA GLY A 297 -5.72 -20.10 -12.20
C GLY A 297 -5.19 -18.68 -12.13
N ALA A 298 -6.01 -17.65 -12.39
CA ALA A 298 -5.57 -16.26 -12.35
C ALA A 298 -5.02 -15.80 -10.98
N LEU A 299 -5.45 -16.43 -9.89
CA LEU A 299 -5.03 -16.14 -8.51
C LEU A 299 -4.00 -17.13 -7.96
N ASP A 300 -3.58 -18.15 -8.72
CA ASP A 300 -2.76 -19.26 -8.22
C ASP A 300 -1.43 -18.79 -7.62
N ASP A 301 -0.77 -17.80 -8.22
CA ASP A 301 0.51 -17.28 -7.73
C ASP A 301 0.37 -16.69 -6.32
N LEU A 302 -0.74 -16.00 -6.04
CA LEU A 302 -1.02 -15.46 -4.71
C LEU A 302 -1.53 -16.53 -3.75
N ALA A 303 -2.39 -17.42 -4.25
CA ALA A 303 -2.99 -18.49 -3.45
C ALA A 303 -1.96 -19.50 -2.94
N GLY A 304 -0.88 -19.70 -3.70
CA GLY A 304 0.24 -20.58 -3.32
C GLY A 304 1.16 -20.02 -2.25
N GLN A 305 1.01 -18.76 -1.87
CA GLN A 305 1.82 -18.09 -0.87
C GLN A 305 1.08 -17.98 0.47
N ARG A 306 1.80 -18.16 1.59
CA ARG A 306 1.26 -17.93 2.93
C ARG A 306 1.23 -16.44 3.27
N TRP A 307 2.30 -15.72 2.93
CA TRP A 307 2.41 -14.27 3.06
C TRP A 307 2.62 -13.64 1.68
N VAL A 308 2.07 -12.47 1.48
CA VAL A 308 2.21 -11.71 0.24
C VAL A 308 2.72 -10.32 0.58
N SER A 309 3.95 -10.00 0.18
CA SER A 309 4.48 -8.65 0.34
C SER A 309 3.84 -7.68 -0.66
N HIS A 310 3.90 -6.38 -0.39
CA HIS A 310 3.50 -5.36 -1.35
C HIS A 310 4.24 -5.50 -2.68
N TYR A 311 5.53 -5.85 -2.64
CA TYR A 311 6.31 -6.13 -3.85
C TYR A 311 5.72 -7.28 -4.66
N GLU A 312 5.39 -8.40 -4.03
CA GLU A 312 4.79 -9.56 -4.70
C GLU A 312 3.37 -9.27 -5.20
N ALA A 313 2.58 -8.53 -4.42
CA ALA A 313 1.27 -8.05 -4.87
C ALA A 313 1.40 -7.13 -6.08
N GLY A 314 2.41 -6.25 -6.10
CA GLY A 314 2.72 -5.37 -7.22
C GLY A 314 3.12 -6.14 -8.48
N LEU A 315 3.94 -7.18 -8.37
CA LEU A 315 4.31 -8.04 -9.49
C LEU A 315 3.09 -8.76 -10.08
N TRP A 316 2.21 -9.25 -9.21
CA TRP A 316 0.96 -9.88 -9.64
C TRP A 316 0.05 -8.89 -10.38
N LEU A 317 -0.08 -7.66 -9.87
CA LEU A 317 -0.83 -6.59 -10.54
C LEU A 317 -0.23 -6.25 -11.91
N ALA A 318 1.09 -6.11 -12.01
CA ALA A 318 1.78 -5.86 -13.27
C ALA A 318 1.45 -6.94 -14.31
N GLN A 319 1.41 -8.19 -13.89
CA GLN A 319 1.04 -9.31 -14.76
C GLN A 319 -0.40 -9.21 -15.25
N ARG A 320 -1.35 -8.72 -14.41
CA ARG A 320 -2.74 -8.43 -14.86
C ARG A 320 -2.79 -7.33 -15.91
N LEU A 321 -1.84 -6.40 -15.88
CA LEU A 321 -1.68 -5.36 -16.90
C LEU A 321 -0.97 -5.85 -18.17
N GLY A 322 -0.52 -7.09 -18.22
CA GLY A 322 0.25 -7.66 -19.33
C GLY A 322 1.75 -7.38 -19.27
N ALA A 323 2.28 -6.98 -18.11
CA ALA A 323 3.69 -6.75 -17.89
C ALA A 323 4.30 -7.84 -16.99
N ARG A 324 5.28 -8.56 -17.51
CA ARG A 324 6.06 -9.49 -16.70
C ARG A 324 7.33 -8.78 -16.24
N VAL A 325 7.44 -8.59 -14.94
CA VAL A 325 8.60 -7.97 -14.29
C VAL A 325 9.38 -9.04 -13.57
N VAL A 326 10.64 -9.22 -13.95
CA VAL A 326 11.54 -10.20 -13.36
C VAL A 326 12.66 -9.46 -12.63
N ASN A 327 12.74 -9.69 -11.32
CA ASN A 327 13.81 -9.17 -10.47
C ASN A 327 14.89 -10.26 -10.29
N PRO A 328 16.07 -10.11 -10.90
CA PRO A 328 17.13 -11.13 -10.81
C PRO A 328 17.75 -11.22 -9.41
N ASN A 329 17.46 -10.26 -8.53
CA ASN A 329 18.03 -10.19 -7.18
C ASN A 329 17.12 -10.86 -6.13
N ALA A 330 15.93 -11.29 -6.50
CA ALA A 330 14.93 -11.70 -5.54
C ALA A 330 15.29 -13.02 -4.85
N ASP A 331 15.30 -13.00 -3.53
CA ASP A 331 15.15 -14.17 -2.66
C ASP A 331 13.70 -14.18 -2.16
N PRO A 332 12.87 -15.15 -2.55
CA PRO A 332 11.44 -15.15 -2.21
C PRO A 332 11.18 -15.29 -0.71
N ALA A 333 12.15 -15.78 0.06
CA ALA A 333 12.02 -15.92 1.51
C ALA A 333 12.33 -14.65 2.30
N VAL A 334 12.87 -13.61 1.66
CA VAL A 334 13.34 -12.38 2.32
C VAL A 334 12.58 -11.18 1.78
N HIS A 335 11.99 -10.41 2.69
CA HIS A 335 11.29 -9.17 2.41
C HIS A 335 11.98 -7.99 3.10
N PHE A 336 11.79 -6.79 2.56
CA PHE A 336 12.35 -5.56 3.11
C PHE A 336 11.23 -4.58 3.44
N VAL A 337 11.34 -3.95 4.61
CA VAL A 337 10.45 -2.88 5.04
C VAL A 337 11.26 -1.61 5.23
N LYS A 338 10.81 -0.52 4.62
CA LYS A 338 11.49 0.78 4.72
C LYS A 338 10.95 1.61 5.88
N GLY A 339 11.85 2.29 6.57
CA GLY A 339 11.53 3.23 7.63
C GLY A 339 10.88 4.51 7.10
N LYS A 340 10.82 5.53 7.94
CA LYS A 340 10.05 6.77 7.71
C LYS A 340 10.60 7.70 6.62
N LEU A 341 11.80 7.47 6.11
CA LEU A 341 12.40 8.30 5.08
C LEU A 341 12.29 7.59 3.72
N LEU A 342 11.78 8.26 2.71
CA LEU A 342 11.74 7.70 1.35
C LEU A 342 13.11 7.75 0.68
N LEU A 343 13.82 8.83 0.87
CA LEU A 343 15.15 9.09 0.30
C LEU A 343 16.19 9.27 1.41
N GLY A 344 17.46 9.12 1.07
CA GLY A 344 18.58 9.27 2.00
C GLY A 344 18.90 7.99 2.76
N ASP A 345 19.61 8.14 3.88
CA ASP A 345 20.02 7.00 4.74
C ASP A 345 18.88 6.55 5.64
N ASN A 346 17.93 5.84 5.05
CA ASN A 346 16.75 5.32 5.73
C ASN A 346 17.10 4.09 6.57
N SER A 347 16.36 3.87 7.66
CA SER A 347 16.38 2.58 8.34
C SER A 347 15.57 1.56 7.54
N ILE A 348 16.02 0.32 7.55
CA ILE A 348 15.37 -0.82 6.94
C ILE A 348 15.25 -1.97 7.95
N MET A 349 14.30 -2.85 7.73
CA MET A 349 14.13 -4.10 8.45
C MET A 349 13.96 -5.23 7.44
N GLN A 350 14.60 -6.36 7.69
CA GLN A 350 14.37 -7.59 6.94
C GLN A 350 13.29 -8.42 7.62
N VAL A 351 12.42 -9.01 6.83
CA VAL A 351 11.42 -9.96 7.28
C VAL A 351 11.65 -11.26 6.52
N LYS A 352 11.93 -12.33 7.24
CA LYS A 352 12.18 -13.66 6.68
C LYS A 352 11.03 -14.60 6.97
N GLU A 353 10.62 -15.34 5.94
CA GLU A 353 9.67 -16.43 6.10
C GLU A 353 10.34 -17.66 6.68
N SER A 354 9.70 -18.29 7.66
CA SER A 354 10.12 -19.56 8.24
C SER A 354 8.92 -20.49 8.41
N GLY A 355 9.17 -21.78 8.68
CA GLY A 355 8.10 -22.72 8.98
C GLY A 355 7.23 -22.34 10.18
N GLU A 356 7.78 -21.58 11.11
CA GLU A 356 7.10 -21.14 12.34
C GLU A 356 6.42 -19.76 12.21
N GLY A 357 6.69 -19.01 11.16
CA GLY A 357 6.13 -17.68 10.95
C GLY A 357 7.13 -16.70 10.34
N LEU A 358 6.89 -15.41 10.54
CA LEU A 358 7.77 -14.34 10.09
C LEU A 358 8.80 -14.02 11.18
N GLN A 359 10.05 -13.89 10.75
CA GLN A 359 11.16 -13.45 11.60
C GLN A 359 11.58 -12.04 11.21
N PHE A 360 11.61 -11.13 12.19
CA PHE A 360 11.93 -9.72 11.99
C PHE A 360 13.36 -9.44 12.47
N SER A 361 14.18 -8.86 11.63
CA SER A 361 15.50 -8.37 12.02
C SER A 361 15.39 -7.10 12.87
N GLU A 362 16.44 -6.77 13.60
CA GLU A 362 16.58 -5.42 14.15
C GLU A 362 16.68 -4.39 13.01
N PRO A 363 16.12 -3.19 13.18
CA PRO A 363 16.29 -2.11 12.22
C PRO A 363 17.76 -1.72 12.04
N MET A 364 18.16 -1.45 10.80
CA MET A 364 19.52 -1.05 10.46
C MET A 364 19.47 0.12 9.47
N LEU A 365 20.43 1.06 9.59
CA LEU A 365 20.59 2.11 8.58
C LEU A 365 20.99 1.52 7.22
N LEU A 366 20.41 2.07 6.18
CA LEU A 366 20.68 1.65 4.80
C LEU A 366 22.19 1.65 4.47
N SER A 367 22.89 2.70 4.89
CA SER A 367 24.34 2.82 4.66
C SER A 367 25.12 1.67 5.30
N LYS A 368 24.74 1.23 6.49
CA LYS A 368 25.36 0.08 7.17
C LYS A 368 25.01 -1.22 6.47
N TRP A 369 23.74 -1.38 6.08
CA TRP A 369 23.29 -2.57 5.39
C TRP A 369 24.02 -2.76 4.06
N LEU A 370 24.18 -1.69 3.26
CA LEU A 370 24.92 -1.71 1.99
C LEU A 370 26.41 -2.05 2.13
N GLN A 371 27.00 -1.91 3.30
CA GLN A 371 28.40 -2.25 3.59
C GLN A 371 28.58 -3.67 4.15
N GLY A 372 27.50 -4.35 4.49
CA GLY A 372 27.51 -5.65 5.15
C GLY A 372 27.93 -6.82 4.25
N PRO A 373 28.46 -7.93 4.85
CA PRO A 373 28.95 -9.09 4.10
C PRO A 373 27.86 -9.88 3.36
N ALA A 374 26.59 -9.77 3.75
CA ALA A 374 25.47 -10.42 3.09
C ALA A 374 25.22 -9.95 1.67
N GLN A 375 25.85 -8.86 1.24
CA GLN A 375 25.76 -8.28 -0.09
C GLN A 375 26.84 -8.77 -1.06
N ARG A 376 27.86 -9.48 -0.54
CA ARG A 376 29.00 -9.95 -1.34
C ARG A 376 28.74 -11.27 -2.06
N THR A 377 27.59 -11.89 -1.84
CA THR A 377 27.18 -13.15 -2.47
C THR A 377 26.10 -12.96 -3.52
N LEU A 378 26.29 -11.98 -4.42
CA LEU A 378 25.57 -12.02 -5.69
C LEU A 378 26.24 -13.10 -6.56
N PRO A 379 25.48 -14.00 -7.20
CA PRO A 379 26.07 -14.90 -8.19
C PRO A 379 26.76 -14.05 -9.27
N ALA A 380 27.98 -14.43 -9.60
CA ALA A 380 28.68 -13.80 -10.73
C ALA A 380 27.77 -13.93 -11.96
N PRO A 381 27.67 -12.89 -12.81
CA PRO A 381 26.95 -13.02 -14.07
C PRO A 381 27.57 -14.19 -14.84
N ASP A 382 26.71 -15.11 -15.32
CA ASP A 382 27.15 -16.16 -16.22
C ASP A 382 27.94 -15.53 -17.35
N GLN A 383 29.24 -15.81 -17.38
CA GLN A 383 30.05 -15.43 -18.52
C GLN A 383 29.51 -16.21 -19.73
N PRO A 384 29.23 -15.56 -20.85
CA PRO A 384 28.89 -16.29 -22.06
C PRO A 384 29.99 -17.30 -22.33
N ALA A 385 29.60 -18.56 -22.55
CA ALA A 385 30.52 -19.61 -22.92
C ALA A 385 31.33 -19.14 -24.12
N ASP A 386 32.65 -19.19 -23.98
CA ASP A 386 33.62 -18.92 -25.04
C ASP A 386 33.32 -19.87 -26.21
N PRO A 387 33.01 -19.40 -27.42
CA PRO A 387 32.83 -20.28 -28.55
C PRO A 387 34.24 -20.72 -29.03
N GLY A 388 34.64 -21.91 -28.56
CA GLY A 388 35.81 -22.59 -29.07
C GLY A 388 35.66 -23.10 -30.51
#